data_7a6c37a51c2faa5ad43cbffe1113333d
#
_entry.id   7a6c37a51c2faa5ad43cbffe1113333d
#
_cell.length_a   1.000
_cell.length_b   1.000
_cell.length_c   1.000
_cell.angle_alpha   90.00
_cell.angle_beta   90.00
_cell.angle_gamma   90.00
#
_symmetry.space_group_name_H-M   'P 1'
#
loop_
_entity.id
_entity.type
_entity.pdbx_description
1 polymer ?
#
loop_
_entity_poly.entity_id
_entity_poly.type
_entity_poly.pdbx_seq_one_letter_code
_entity_poly.pdbx_strand_id
1 'polypeptide(L)'
;AKETPLTSVTLDDIKTEKRLELCLESTRFQDLVRWGDAKKALASQGKEIPNYSSKGVSWDFSNSTFGFQDKHMLLPIPLKERELNPNIQQNTGW
;
A
#
# COMPACT_ATOMS: atom_id res chain seq x y z
N ALA A 1 -15.24 3.46 -24.12
CA ALA A 1 -15.99 4.69 -23.86
C ALA A 1 -15.08 5.90 -24.05
N LYS A 2 -15.55 6.92 -24.75
CA LYS A 2 -14.81 8.20 -24.83
C LYS A 2 -15.07 8.98 -23.56
N GLU A 3 -14.02 9.19 -22.76
CA GLU A 3 -14.09 10.07 -21.62
C GLU A 3 -14.04 11.53 -22.05
N THR A 4 -14.80 12.39 -21.35
CA THR A 4 -14.77 13.83 -21.59
C THR A 4 -13.43 14.40 -21.08
N PRO A 5 -12.68 15.16 -21.91
CA PRO A 5 -11.46 15.80 -21.46
C PRO A 5 -11.69 16.74 -20.26
N LEU A 6 -10.76 16.73 -19.31
CA LEU A 6 -10.78 17.68 -18.21
C LEU A 6 -10.39 19.08 -18.69
N THR A 7 -11.06 20.11 -18.18
CA THR A 7 -10.73 21.52 -18.49
C THR A 7 -9.57 22.03 -17.64
N SER A 8 -9.34 21.44 -16.46
CA SER A 8 -8.21 21.69 -15.58
C SER A 8 -7.77 20.39 -14.92
N VAL A 9 -6.50 20.28 -14.55
CA VAL A 9 -5.93 19.08 -13.96
C VAL A 9 -5.34 19.41 -12.60
N THR A 10 -5.77 18.68 -11.58
CA THR A 10 -5.21 18.74 -10.23
C THR A 10 -4.31 17.50 -9.98
N LEU A 11 -3.52 17.54 -8.90
CA LEU A 11 -2.73 16.36 -8.50
C LEU A 11 -3.62 15.16 -8.18
N ASP A 12 -4.79 15.38 -7.58
CA ASP A 12 -5.74 14.31 -7.28
C ASP A 12 -6.31 13.65 -8.55
N ASP A 13 -6.54 14.44 -9.59
CA ASP A 13 -6.95 13.92 -10.91
C ASP A 13 -5.87 13.01 -11.50
N ILE A 14 -4.59 13.42 -11.41
CA ILE A 14 -3.46 12.62 -11.87
C ILE A 14 -3.35 11.31 -11.09
N LYS A 15 -3.49 11.36 -9.77
CA LYS A 15 -3.46 10.16 -8.91
C LYS A 15 -4.58 9.19 -9.25
N THR A 16 -5.79 9.69 -9.47
CA THR A 16 -6.95 8.89 -9.86
C THR A 16 -6.77 8.25 -11.23
N GLU A 17 -6.33 9.02 -12.21
CA GLU A 17 -6.09 8.54 -13.57
C GLU A 17 -5.02 7.45 -13.58
N LYS A 18 -3.91 7.68 -12.88
CA LYS A 18 -2.85 6.67 -12.77
C LYS A 18 -3.33 5.39 -12.08
N ARG A 19 -4.16 5.50 -11.06
CA ARG A 19 -4.76 4.34 -10.39
C ARG A 19 -5.61 3.50 -11.33
N LEU A 20 -6.42 4.13 -12.16
CA LEU A 20 -7.32 3.45 -13.09
C LEU A 20 -6.57 2.85 -14.26
N GLU A 21 -5.67 3.62 -14.87
CA GLU A 21 -4.90 3.21 -16.06
C GLU A 21 -3.94 2.05 -15.75
N LEU A 22 -3.24 2.11 -14.61
CA LEU A 22 -2.24 1.12 -14.21
C LEU A 22 -2.77 0.12 -13.18
N CYS A 23 -4.07 -0.10 -13.13
CA CYS A 23 -4.69 -1.08 -12.25
C CYS A 23 -4.12 -2.47 -12.51
N LEU A 24 -3.73 -3.17 -11.43
CA LEU A 24 -3.10 -4.51 -11.46
C LEU A 24 -1.71 -4.59 -12.13
N GLU A 25 -1.07 -3.46 -12.42
CA GLU A 25 0.29 -3.42 -12.97
C GLU A 25 1.39 -3.28 -11.91
N SER A 26 1.06 -3.54 -10.66
CA SER A 26 2.00 -3.60 -9.52
C SER A 26 2.74 -2.30 -9.17
N THR A 27 2.26 -1.15 -9.64
CA THR A 27 2.89 0.15 -9.38
C THR A 27 2.25 0.92 -8.22
N ARG A 28 1.09 0.48 -7.75
CA ARG A 28 0.25 1.24 -6.80
C ARG A 28 0.93 1.51 -5.47
N PHE A 29 1.62 0.52 -4.91
CA PHE A 29 2.28 0.65 -3.61
C PHE A 29 3.39 1.70 -3.64
N GLN A 30 4.26 1.64 -4.64
CA GLN A 30 5.36 2.59 -4.82
C GLN A 30 4.85 4.01 -5.01
N ASP A 31 3.78 4.20 -5.77
CA ASP A 31 3.16 5.50 -5.95
C ASP A 31 2.58 6.06 -4.66
N LEU A 32 1.88 5.25 -3.88
CA LEU A 32 1.34 5.66 -2.59
C LEU A 32 2.43 6.08 -1.62
N VAL A 33 3.52 5.32 -1.55
CA VAL A 33 4.69 5.66 -0.72
C VAL A 33 5.33 6.96 -1.19
N ARG A 34 5.57 7.09 -2.49
CA ARG A 34 6.19 8.28 -3.10
C ARG A 34 5.37 9.55 -2.86
N TRP A 35 4.05 9.46 -2.93
CA TRP A 35 3.15 10.61 -2.68
C TRP A 35 2.90 10.88 -1.19
N GLY A 36 3.32 10.00 -0.31
CA GLY A 36 3.03 10.09 1.14
C GLY A 36 1.61 9.70 1.53
N ASP A 37 0.86 9.08 0.63
CA ASP A 37 -0.54 8.72 0.84
C ASP A 37 -0.71 7.28 1.39
N ALA A 38 0.35 6.49 1.48
CA ALA A 38 0.29 5.08 1.81
C ALA A 38 -0.38 4.80 3.16
N LYS A 39 -0.05 5.56 4.19
CA LYS A 39 -0.63 5.39 5.53
C LYS A 39 -2.14 5.56 5.53
N LYS A 40 -2.64 6.58 4.84
CA LYS A 40 -4.08 6.86 4.73
C LYS A 40 -4.80 5.84 3.85
N ALA A 41 -4.25 5.56 2.68
CA ALA A 41 -4.88 4.67 1.70
C ALA A 41 -4.89 3.19 2.14
N LEU A 42 -3.90 2.77 2.92
CA LEU A 42 -3.72 1.38 3.36
C LEU A 42 -4.03 1.16 4.85
N ALA A 43 -4.67 2.13 5.50
CA ALA A 43 -4.98 2.05 6.94
C ALA A 43 -5.82 0.83 7.33
N SER A 44 -6.74 0.40 6.46
CA SER A 44 -7.60 -0.77 6.66
C SER A 44 -7.07 -2.04 5.99
N GLN A 45 -5.97 -1.96 5.26
CA GLN A 45 -5.44 -3.09 4.49
C GLN A 45 -5.09 -4.27 5.41
N GLY A 46 -5.67 -5.42 5.15
CA GLY A 46 -5.49 -6.64 5.92
C GLY A 46 -6.23 -6.68 7.27
N LYS A 47 -6.90 -5.59 7.66
CA LYS A 47 -7.72 -5.55 8.88
C LYS A 47 -9.12 -6.11 8.65
N GLU A 48 -9.61 -6.01 7.43
CA GLU A 48 -10.93 -6.49 7.02
C GLU A 48 -10.78 -7.89 6.43
N ILE A 49 -10.98 -8.91 7.26
CA ILE A 49 -10.84 -10.30 6.84
C ILE A 49 -12.23 -10.88 6.57
N PRO A 50 -12.52 -11.34 5.34
CA PRO A 50 -13.80 -11.98 5.07
C PRO A 50 -13.84 -13.39 5.67
N ASN A 51 -14.83 -13.67 6.48
CA ASN A 51 -15.15 -14.99 7.02
C ASN A 51 -16.30 -15.59 6.25
N TYR A 52 -16.04 -16.66 5.52
CA TYR A 52 -17.05 -17.38 4.74
C TYR A 52 -17.69 -18.46 5.57
N SER A 53 -19.02 -18.47 5.62
CA SER A 53 -19.80 -19.51 6.27
C SER A 53 -21.00 -19.91 5.41
N SER A 54 -21.70 -20.97 5.80
CA SER A 54 -22.97 -21.37 5.15
C SER A 54 -24.07 -20.31 5.25
N LYS A 55 -23.91 -19.35 6.16
CA LYS A 55 -24.85 -18.23 6.38
C LYS A 55 -24.46 -16.98 5.58
N GLY A 56 -23.36 -17.01 4.83
CA GLY A 56 -22.87 -15.86 4.04
C GLY A 56 -21.49 -15.41 4.43
N VAL A 57 -21.17 -14.16 4.12
CA VAL A 57 -19.87 -13.53 4.40
C VAL A 57 -20.04 -12.54 5.56
N SER A 58 -19.18 -12.67 6.57
CA SER A 58 -18.99 -11.66 7.61
C SER A 58 -17.58 -11.10 7.55
N TRP A 59 -17.39 -9.88 8.04
CA TRP A 59 -16.08 -9.21 8.03
C TRP A 59 -15.51 -9.15 9.45
N ASP A 60 -14.25 -9.54 9.60
CA ASP A 60 -13.52 -9.45 10.86
C ASP A 60 -12.58 -8.24 10.83
N PHE A 61 -12.80 -7.30 11.75
CA PHE A 61 -12.00 -6.09 11.93
C PHE A 61 -11.10 -6.13 13.17
N SER A 62 -11.05 -7.29 13.85
CA SER A 62 -10.34 -7.42 15.14
C SER A 62 -8.81 -7.35 15.00
N ASN A 63 -8.27 -7.52 13.81
CA ASN A 63 -6.84 -7.67 13.59
C ASN A 63 -6.12 -6.31 13.46
N SER A 64 -5.73 -5.75 14.61
CA SER A 64 -5.07 -4.44 14.69
C SER A 64 -3.60 -4.43 14.22
N THR A 65 -3.00 -5.62 14.03
CA THR A 65 -1.58 -5.73 13.62
C THR A 65 -1.35 -5.55 12.12
N PHE A 66 -2.41 -5.69 11.33
CA PHE A 66 -2.35 -5.45 9.89
C PHE A 66 -2.54 -3.97 9.55
N GLY A 67 -2.24 -3.64 8.31
CA GLY A 67 -2.28 -2.30 7.77
C GLY A 67 -0.89 -1.71 7.61
N PHE A 68 -0.82 -0.55 6.97
CA PHE A 68 0.42 0.14 6.72
C PHE A 68 0.96 0.77 8.02
N GLN A 69 2.23 0.51 8.32
CA GLN A 69 2.98 1.13 9.42
C GLN A 69 4.10 2.01 8.89
N ASP A 70 4.60 2.95 9.69
CA ASP A 70 5.65 3.88 9.27
C ASP A 70 6.94 3.17 8.82
N LYS A 71 7.25 2.00 9.39
CA LYS A 71 8.38 1.16 8.96
C LYS A 71 8.28 0.69 7.50
N HIS A 72 7.07 0.61 6.94
CA HIS A 72 6.84 0.14 5.58
C HIS A 72 7.18 1.19 4.50
N MET A 73 7.56 2.41 4.89
CA MET A 73 8.10 3.40 3.95
C MET A 73 9.41 2.96 3.31
N LEU A 74 10.18 2.16 4.02
CA LEU A 74 11.42 1.56 3.52
C LEU A 74 11.35 0.04 3.69
N LEU A 75 11.79 -0.68 2.68
CA LEU A 75 11.90 -2.14 2.77
C LEU A 75 13.04 -2.54 3.71
N PRO A 76 12.94 -3.71 4.37
CA PRO A 76 14.04 -4.21 5.19
C PRO A 76 15.24 -4.58 4.31
N ILE A 77 16.44 -4.36 4.86
CA ILE A 77 17.67 -4.82 4.22
C ILE A 77 17.74 -6.34 4.39
N PRO A 78 17.95 -7.12 3.31
CA PRO A 78 18.03 -8.57 3.40
C PRO A 78 19.09 -9.03 4.41
N LEU A 79 18.76 -10.08 5.16
CA LEU A 79 19.65 -10.63 6.19
C LEU A 79 21.03 -10.99 5.62
N LYS A 80 21.06 -11.58 4.44
CA LYS A 80 22.31 -11.97 3.77
C LYS A 80 23.26 -10.80 3.53
N GLU A 81 22.73 -9.65 3.14
CA GLU A 81 23.55 -8.44 2.97
C GLU A 81 24.15 -7.95 4.29
N ARG A 82 23.38 -8.04 5.37
CA ARG A 82 23.83 -7.65 6.71
C ARG A 82 24.89 -8.61 7.27
N GLU A 83 24.79 -9.89 6.95
CA GLU A 83 25.80 -10.91 7.32
C GLU A 83 27.12 -10.69 6.57
N LEU A 84 27.06 -10.30 5.30
CA LEU A 84 28.26 -10.03 4.48
C LEU A 84 28.94 -8.71 4.86
N ASN A 85 28.19 -7.72 5.35
CA ASN A 85 28.72 -6.44 5.79
C ASN A 85 28.15 -6.06 7.17
N PRO A 86 28.89 -6.34 8.26
CA PRO A 86 28.42 -6.08 9.62
C PRO A 86 28.25 -4.60 9.94
N ASN A 87 28.75 -3.68 9.11
CA ASN A 87 28.55 -2.24 9.26
C ASN A 87 27.17 -1.75 8.79
N ILE A 88 26.41 -2.59 8.08
CA ILE A 88 25.06 -2.26 7.65
C ILE A 88 24.09 -2.47 8.81
N GLN A 89 23.42 -1.38 9.20
CA GLN A 89 22.35 -1.42 10.18
C GLN A 89 20.98 -1.56 9.48
N GLN A 90 20.06 -2.27 10.12
CA GLN A 90 18.70 -2.42 9.61
C GLN A 90 17.94 -1.10 9.64
N ASN A 91 17.01 -0.93 8.70
CA ASN A 91 16.07 0.18 8.70
C ASN A 91 15.21 0.17 9.97
N THR A 92 14.89 1.37 10.48
CA THR A 92 14.13 1.52 11.71
C THR A 92 12.79 0.77 11.66
N GLY A 93 12.50 0.03 12.72
CA GLY A 93 11.26 -0.73 12.88
C GLY A 93 11.27 -2.16 12.35
N TRP A 94 12.35 -2.55 11.68
CA TRP A 94 12.50 -3.92 11.17
C TRP A 94 13.41 -4.78 12.03
#